data_4519902ff9eb0501a2c1d9ce463cb789
#
_entry.id   4519902ff9eb0501a2c1d9ce463cb789
#
_cell.length_a   1.000
_cell.length_b   1.000
_cell.length_c   1.000
_cell.angle_alpha   90.00
_cell.angle_beta   90.00
_cell.angle_gamma   90.00
#
_symmetry.space_group_name_H-M   'P 1'
#
loop_
_entity.id
_entity.type
_entity.pdbx_description
1 polymer ?
#
loop_
_entity_poly.entity_id
_entity_poly.type
_entity_poly.pdbx_seq_one_letter_code
_entity_poly.pdbx_strand_id
1 'polypeptide(L)'
;MKRSLIETLLGAVVLLLAGFFIFTAYQSSTIASKDGYVLRATFDKIDGVGIGTDVKISGIKVGSITGLKLDPQTYLATVEMSINEAYRLPTDTVAVVQSEGLLGGSYLSLVPGGSEEMLEPGAALAYTQSPTSLTDLIGRFVFSATGQGKDGKNPAAAPQTAPGAPVPQAAPQPDVTPAPQNGSDAGEQTPDKRDGGGFGLLQ
;
A
#
# COMPACT_ATOMS: atom_id res chain seq x y z
N MET A 1 -15.02 19.71 -66.34
CA MET A 1 -15.86 19.31 -65.22
C MET A 1 -15.50 17.93 -64.59
N LYS A 2 -14.70 17.06 -65.21
CA LYS A 2 -14.38 15.71 -64.66
C LYS A 2 -13.23 15.70 -63.65
N ARG A 3 -12.37 16.74 -63.61
CA ARG A 3 -11.25 16.81 -62.66
C ARG A 3 -11.68 17.11 -61.21
N SER A 4 -12.67 17.94 -61.00
CA SER A 4 -13.18 18.29 -59.67
C SER A 4 -13.90 17.13 -58.98
N LEU A 5 -14.54 16.21 -59.73
CA LEU A 5 -15.21 15.05 -59.18
C LEU A 5 -14.22 14.02 -58.59
N ILE A 6 -13.07 13.82 -59.26
CA ILE A 6 -12.02 12.90 -58.79
C ILE A 6 -11.36 13.46 -57.52
N GLU A 7 -11.15 14.77 -57.49
CA GLU A 7 -10.54 15.46 -56.35
C GLU A 7 -11.47 15.42 -55.12
N THR A 8 -12.76 15.65 -55.34
CA THR A 8 -13.78 15.53 -54.27
C THR A 8 -13.93 14.10 -53.79
N LEU A 9 -13.90 13.11 -54.68
CA LEU A 9 -13.99 11.70 -54.34
C LEU A 9 -12.75 11.27 -53.51
N LEU A 10 -11.55 11.71 -53.94
CA LEU A 10 -10.31 11.42 -53.20
C LEU A 10 -10.33 12.04 -51.81
N GLY A 11 -10.79 13.30 -51.69
CA GLY A 11 -10.93 13.95 -50.37
C GLY A 11 -11.93 13.24 -49.47
N ALA A 12 -13.06 12.78 -50.01
CA ALA A 12 -14.05 12.02 -49.24
C ALA A 12 -13.50 10.69 -48.72
N VAL A 13 -12.72 9.96 -49.54
CA VAL A 13 -12.08 8.71 -49.13
C VAL A 13 -11.05 8.95 -47.99
N VAL A 14 -10.24 10.00 -48.10
CA VAL A 14 -9.29 10.35 -47.04
C VAL A 14 -9.98 10.70 -45.72
N LEU A 15 -11.07 11.45 -45.77
CA LEU A 15 -11.86 11.79 -44.58
C LEU A 15 -12.51 10.55 -43.96
N LEU A 16 -13.01 9.61 -44.76
CA LEU A 16 -13.55 8.35 -44.28
C LEU A 16 -12.47 7.49 -43.58
N LEU A 17 -11.28 7.40 -44.20
CA LEU A 17 -10.16 6.68 -43.59
C LEU A 17 -9.71 7.35 -42.29
N ALA A 18 -9.59 8.68 -42.27
CA ALA A 18 -9.23 9.41 -41.04
C ALA A 18 -10.27 9.21 -39.95
N GLY A 19 -11.55 9.29 -40.26
CA GLY A 19 -12.66 9.02 -39.35
C GLY A 19 -12.64 7.60 -38.79
N PHE A 20 -12.37 6.62 -39.66
CA PHE A 20 -12.21 5.22 -39.25
C PHE A 20 -11.02 5.01 -38.33
N PHE A 21 -9.87 5.64 -38.59
CA PHE A 21 -8.70 5.58 -37.72
C PHE A 21 -8.98 6.23 -36.37
N ILE A 22 -9.63 7.39 -36.35
CA ILE A 22 -9.99 8.05 -35.08
C ILE A 22 -10.97 7.19 -34.30
N PHE A 23 -11.96 6.58 -34.96
CA PHE A 23 -12.93 5.70 -34.32
C PHE A 23 -12.26 4.45 -33.69
N THR A 24 -11.37 3.78 -34.44
CA THR A 24 -10.64 2.61 -33.94
C THR A 24 -9.66 2.99 -32.81
N ALA A 25 -8.99 4.14 -32.89
CA ALA A 25 -8.12 4.64 -31.83
C ALA A 25 -8.92 4.93 -30.55
N TYR A 26 -10.12 5.47 -30.66
CA TYR A 26 -10.99 5.71 -29.51
C TYR A 26 -11.46 4.41 -28.84
N GLN A 27 -11.78 3.38 -29.61
CA GLN A 27 -12.15 2.07 -29.05
C GLN A 27 -10.98 1.35 -28.38
N SER A 28 -9.76 1.55 -28.87
CA SER A 28 -8.55 0.95 -28.30
C SER A 28 -8.11 1.59 -26.98
N SER A 29 -8.64 2.77 -26.65
CA SER A 29 -8.30 3.49 -25.41
C SER A 29 -9.00 2.95 -24.17
N THR A 30 -9.97 2.03 -24.31
CA THR A 30 -10.64 1.39 -23.18
C THR A 30 -9.83 0.18 -22.74
N ILE A 31 -8.72 0.42 -22.03
CA ILE A 31 -7.89 -0.61 -21.40
C ILE A 31 -8.52 -1.01 -20.03
N ALA A 32 -9.82 -1.15 -19.99
CA ALA A 32 -10.46 -1.91 -18.93
C ALA A 32 -10.35 -3.38 -19.32
N SER A 33 -9.62 -4.17 -18.54
CA SER A 33 -9.69 -5.62 -18.64
C SER A 33 -11.17 -6.02 -18.62
N LYS A 34 -11.70 -6.48 -19.74
CA LYS A 34 -13.13 -6.87 -19.87
C LYS A 34 -13.51 -8.00 -18.92
N ASP A 35 -12.50 -8.74 -18.43
CA ASP A 35 -12.64 -9.86 -17.52
C ASP A 35 -11.75 -9.59 -16.29
N GLY A 36 -12.26 -8.79 -15.36
CA GLY A 36 -11.52 -8.43 -14.16
C GLY A 36 -12.42 -8.04 -13.00
N TYR A 37 -11.93 -8.19 -11.79
CA TYR A 37 -12.60 -7.71 -10.59
C TYR A 37 -11.99 -6.39 -10.11
N VAL A 38 -12.83 -5.57 -9.49
CA VAL A 38 -12.43 -4.25 -9.00
C VAL A 38 -11.91 -4.37 -7.58
N LEU A 39 -10.77 -3.72 -7.29
CA LEU A 39 -10.27 -3.51 -5.93
C LEU A 39 -10.12 -2.02 -5.69
N ARG A 40 -10.08 -1.64 -4.40
CA ARG A 40 -9.86 -0.27 -3.96
C ARG A 40 -8.65 -0.20 -3.04
N ALA A 41 -7.92 0.91 -3.10
CA ALA A 41 -6.81 1.18 -2.20
C ALA A 41 -6.82 2.67 -1.84
N THR A 42 -6.58 3.01 -0.58
CA THR A 42 -6.56 4.39 -0.11
C THR A 42 -5.14 4.79 0.25
N PHE A 43 -4.68 5.93 -0.27
CA PHE A 43 -3.33 6.44 -0.11
C PHE A 43 -3.36 7.87 0.41
N ASP A 44 -2.34 8.24 1.18
CA ASP A 44 -2.10 9.64 1.55
C ASP A 44 -1.63 10.46 0.34
N LYS A 45 -0.89 9.82 -0.59
CA LYS A 45 -0.29 10.46 -1.75
C LYS A 45 -0.14 9.48 -2.92
N ILE A 46 -0.49 9.92 -4.14
CA ILE A 46 -0.48 9.10 -5.35
C ILE A 46 0.26 9.78 -6.52
N ASP A 47 1.40 10.42 -6.25
CA ASP A 47 2.14 11.18 -7.26
C ASP A 47 2.48 10.33 -8.50
N GLY A 48 2.17 10.88 -9.66
CA GLY A 48 2.46 10.26 -10.95
C GLY A 48 1.55 9.10 -11.34
N VAL A 49 0.49 8.84 -10.57
CA VAL A 49 -0.51 7.81 -10.84
C VAL A 49 -1.77 8.45 -11.42
N GLY A 50 -2.30 7.86 -12.49
CA GLY A 50 -3.49 8.34 -13.19
C GLY A 50 -4.39 7.18 -13.65
N ILE A 51 -5.54 7.51 -14.23
CA ILE A 51 -6.40 6.52 -14.88
C ILE A 51 -5.63 5.91 -16.05
N GLY A 52 -5.68 4.58 -16.18
CA GLY A 52 -4.91 3.84 -17.18
C GLY A 52 -3.51 3.45 -16.74
N THR A 53 -3.03 3.91 -15.58
CA THR A 53 -1.76 3.47 -15.01
C THR A 53 -1.76 1.97 -14.77
N ASP A 54 -0.64 1.33 -15.08
CA ASP A 54 -0.48 -0.11 -14.92
C ASP A 54 -0.48 -0.55 -13.47
N VAL A 55 -1.16 -1.67 -13.20
CA VAL A 55 -1.06 -2.42 -11.95
C VAL A 55 -0.22 -3.66 -12.21
N LYS A 56 0.86 -3.83 -11.43
CA LYS A 56 1.85 -4.89 -11.63
C LYS A 56 2.00 -5.75 -10.37
N ILE A 57 2.24 -7.05 -10.56
CA ILE A 57 2.70 -7.98 -9.52
C ILE A 57 4.05 -8.52 -9.99
N SER A 58 5.09 -8.39 -9.16
CA SER A 58 6.46 -8.82 -9.53
C SER A 58 6.93 -8.28 -10.89
N GLY A 59 6.52 -7.05 -11.26
CA GLY A 59 6.86 -6.41 -12.53
C GLY A 59 5.97 -6.80 -13.72
N ILE A 60 5.06 -7.78 -13.58
CA ILE A 60 4.15 -8.23 -14.63
C ILE A 60 2.83 -7.46 -14.50
N LYS A 61 2.35 -6.91 -15.62
CA LYS A 61 1.05 -6.22 -15.66
C LYS A 61 -0.09 -7.21 -15.45
N VAL A 62 -0.88 -6.97 -14.43
CA VAL A 62 -2.05 -7.79 -14.05
C VAL A 62 -3.36 -7.00 -14.13
N GLY A 63 -3.28 -5.69 -14.29
CA GLY A 63 -4.45 -4.83 -14.32
C GLY A 63 -4.12 -3.39 -14.66
N SER A 64 -5.09 -2.51 -14.43
CA SER A 64 -4.95 -1.07 -14.62
C SER A 64 -5.86 -0.29 -13.66
N ILE A 65 -5.49 0.97 -13.40
CA ILE A 65 -6.29 1.90 -12.62
C ILE A 65 -7.47 2.38 -13.48
N THR A 66 -8.67 2.25 -12.93
CA THR A 66 -9.92 2.62 -13.60
C THR A 66 -10.56 3.88 -13.04
N GLY A 67 -10.22 4.26 -11.81
CA GLY A 67 -10.78 5.44 -11.18
C GLY A 67 -9.91 6.00 -10.06
N LEU A 68 -10.02 7.32 -9.87
CA LEU A 68 -9.37 8.06 -8.79
C LEU A 68 -10.40 8.98 -8.14
N LYS A 69 -10.45 8.97 -6.83
CA LYS A 69 -11.34 9.83 -6.03
C LYS A 69 -10.57 10.42 -4.87
N LEU A 70 -10.78 11.69 -4.58
CA LEU A 70 -10.28 12.34 -3.39
C LEU A 70 -11.44 12.46 -2.39
N ASP A 71 -11.22 12.00 -1.17
CA ASP A 71 -12.16 12.18 -0.08
C ASP A 71 -12.07 13.64 0.42
N PRO A 72 -13.16 14.42 0.41
CA PRO A 72 -13.13 15.83 0.80
C PRO A 72 -12.98 16.06 2.31
N GLN A 73 -13.19 15.05 3.13
CA GLN A 73 -13.08 15.14 4.59
C GLN A 73 -11.70 14.72 5.10
N THR A 74 -11.20 13.61 4.57
CA THR A 74 -9.92 13.02 5.00
C THR A 74 -8.75 13.44 4.11
N TYR A 75 -9.04 13.97 2.91
CA TYR A 75 -8.06 14.29 1.86
C TYR A 75 -7.22 13.10 1.41
N LEU A 76 -7.72 11.88 1.65
CA LEU A 76 -7.09 10.67 1.18
C LEU A 76 -7.51 10.38 -0.26
N ALA A 77 -6.57 9.85 -1.05
CA ALA A 77 -6.84 9.45 -2.43
C ALA A 77 -7.25 7.98 -2.48
N THR A 78 -8.48 7.71 -2.94
CA THR A 78 -8.95 6.36 -3.22
C THR A 78 -8.72 6.02 -4.68
N VAL A 79 -7.97 4.95 -4.91
CA VAL A 79 -7.65 4.39 -6.22
C VAL A 79 -8.55 3.18 -6.45
N GLU A 80 -9.30 3.19 -7.55
CA GLU A 80 -10.04 2.02 -8.04
C GLU A 80 -9.23 1.37 -9.16
N MET A 81 -9.03 0.05 -9.07
CA MET A 81 -8.25 -0.71 -10.04
C MET A 81 -9.00 -1.95 -10.49
N SER A 82 -8.84 -2.32 -11.76
CA SER A 82 -9.34 -3.56 -12.32
C SER A 82 -8.20 -4.56 -12.43
N ILE A 83 -8.35 -5.73 -11.82
CA ILE A 83 -7.37 -6.82 -11.81
C ILE A 83 -7.94 -7.99 -12.60
N ASN A 84 -7.12 -8.62 -13.44
CA ASN A 84 -7.51 -9.80 -14.19
C ASN A 84 -7.90 -10.96 -13.24
N GLU A 85 -9.02 -11.64 -13.52
CA GLU A 85 -9.57 -12.73 -12.69
C GLU A 85 -8.64 -13.92 -12.51
N ALA A 86 -7.65 -14.07 -13.39
CA ALA A 86 -6.61 -15.11 -13.26
C ALA A 86 -5.75 -14.94 -11.99
N TYR A 87 -5.70 -13.72 -11.43
CA TYR A 87 -4.87 -13.38 -10.27
C TYR A 87 -5.76 -13.09 -9.06
N ARG A 88 -5.88 -14.04 -8.16
CA ARG A 88 -6.55 -13.83 -6.88
C ARG A 88 -5.54 -13.38 -5.85
N LEU A 89 -5.88 -12.33 -5.12
CA LEU A 89 -4.98 -11.67 -4.17
C LEU A 89 -5.38 -11.99 -2.73
N PRO A 90 -4.41 -12.29 -1.85
CA PRO A 90 -4.68 -12.46 -0.43
C PRO A 90 -5.09 -11.13 0.24
N THR A 91 -5.80 -11.22 1.37
CA THR A 91 -6.29 -10.06 2.14
C THR A 91 -5.17 -9.19 2.70
N ASP A 92 -3.98 -9.75 2.91
CA ASP A 92 -2.78 -9.06 3.39
C ASP A 92 -1.89 -8.49 2.26
N THR A 93 -2.44 -8.36 1.04
CA THR A 93 -1.76 -7.72 -0.09
C THR A 93 -1.51 -6.25 0.21
N VAL A 94 -0.28 -5.81 -0.06
CA VAL A 94 0.14 -4.40 0.08
C VAL A 94 0.14 -3.73 -1.30
N ALA A 95 -0.52 -2.58 -1.42
CA ALA A 95 -0.43 -1.75 -2.61
C ALA A 95 0.62 -0.65 -2.42
N VAL A 96 1.57 -0.57 -3.35
CA VAL A 96 2.70 0.36 -3.29
C VAL A 96 2.76 1.18 -4.57
N VAL A 97 2.81 2.49 -4.49
CA VAL A 97 3.08 3.34 -5.65
C VAL A 97 4.60 3.38 -5.87
N GLN A 98 5.04 2.95 -7.04
CA GLN A 98 6.46 2.89 -7.41
C GLN A 98 6.72 3.67 -8.69
N SER A 99 7.92 4.27 -8.80
CA SER A 99 8.36 4.95 -10.02
C SER A 99 9.02 3.97 -10.99
N GLU A 100 8.74 4.14 -12.26
CA GLU A 100 9.36 3.36 -13.34
C GLU A 100 10.68 4.04 -13.76
N GLY A 101 11.72 3.83 -12.95
CA GLY A 101 13.05 4.45 -13.16
C GLY A 101 13.11 5.93 -12.74
N LEU A 102 14.16 6.62 -13.19
CA LEU A 102 14.46 8.02 -12.81
C LEU A 102 13.64 9.05 -13.59
N LEU A 103 13.29 8.75 -14.82
CA LEU A 103 12.57 9.64 -15.74
C LEU A 103 11.25 9.05 -16.24
N GLY A 104 10.89 7.88 -15.74
CA GLY A 104 9.65 7.19 -16.09
C GLY A 104 8.44 7.68 -15.31
N GLY A 105 7.27 7.14 -15.65
CA GLY A 105 6.03 7.34 -14.91
C GLY A 105 6.02 6.56 -13.58
N SER A 106 4.87 6.58 -12.92
CA SER A 106 4.60 5.74 -11.76
C SER A 106 3.69 4.57 -12.16
N TYR A 107 3.77 3.47 -11.43
CA TYR A 107 2.86 2.34 -11.54
C TYR A 107 2.46 1.87 -10.15
N LEU A 108 1.36 1.12 -10.08
CA LEU A 108 0.91 0.52 -8.85
C LEU A 108 1.44 -0.91 -8.74
N SER A 109 2.27 -1.17 -7.74
CA SER A 109 2.80 -2.50 -7.43
C SER A 109 1.95 -3.15 -6.36
N LEU A 110 1.45 -4.35 -6.61
CA LEU A 110 0.79 -5.17 -5.63
C LEU A 110 1.78 -6.23 -5.13
N VAL A 111 1.96 -6.27 -3.83
CA VAL A 111 2.83 -7.25 -3.15
C VAL A 111 1.92 -8.19 -2.37
N PRO A 112 1.63 -9.40 -2.89
CA PRO A 112 0.81 -10.37 -2.18
C PRO A 112 1.50 -10.81 -0.89
N GLY A 113 0.74 -10.98 0.17
CA GLY A 113 1.22 -11.54 1.43
C GLY A 113 1.07 -13.06 1.50
N GLY A 114 0.96 -13.60 2.71
CA GLY A 114 0.86 -15.03 2.97
C GLY A 114 -0.49 -15.48 3.54
N SER A 115 -1.52 -14.63 3.54
CA SER A 115 -2.85 -14.99 4.02
C SER A 115 -3.50 -16.05 3.13
N GLU A 116 -4.18 -17.01 3.75
CA GLU A 116 -4.99 -17.99 3.01
C GLU A 116 -6.34 -17.39 2.55
N GLU A 117 -6.77 -16.30 3.16
CA GLU A 117 -8.00 -15.60 2.82
C GLU A 117 -7.78 -14.69 1.62
N MET A 118 -8.66 -14.79 0.61
CA MET A 118 -8.57 -14.02 -0.63
C MET A 118 -9.48 -12.81 -0.60
N LEU A 119 -9.04 -11.72 -1.23
CA LEU A 119 -9.84 -10.51 -1.41
C LEU A 119 -11.07 -10.79 -2.29
N GLU A 120 -12.22 -10.36 -1.83
CA GLU A 120 -13.46 -10.39 -2.61
C GLU A 120 -13.49 -9.24 -3.65
N PRO A 121 -14.21 -9.43 -4.77
CA PRO A 121 -14.47 -8.34 -5.71
C PRO A 121 -15.11 -7.14 -5.01
N GLY A 122 -14.53 -5.94 -5.22
CA GLY A 122 -14.98 -4.71 -4.58
C GLY A 122 -14.33 -4.43 -3.22
N ALA A 123 -13.52 -5.33 -2.70
CA ALA A 123 -12.83 -5.16 -1.44
C ALA A 123 -11.81 -4.00 -1.48
N ALA A 124 -11.54 -3.45 -0.31
CA ALA A 124 -10.47 -2.46 -0.12
C ALA A 124 -9.22 -3.15 0.44
N LEU A 125 -8.06 -2.80 -0.12
CA LEU A 125 -6.78 -3.20 0.42
C LEU A 125 -6.53 -2.47 1.76
N ALA A 126 -6.16 -3.24 2.79
CA ALA A 126 -5.90 -2.71 4.12
C ALA A 126 -4.53 -2.03 4.22
N TYR A 127 -3.58 -2.44 3.38
CA TYR A 127 -2.20 -1.98 3.46
C TYR A 127 -1.80 -1.25 2.20
N THR A 128 -1.38 0.01 2.36
CA THR A 128 -0.93 0.87 1.27
C THR A 128 0.36 1.57 1.64
N GLN A 129 1.22 1.81 0.65
CA GLN A 129 2.43 2.61 0.79
C GLN A 129 2.44 3.70 -0.27
N SER A 130 2.54 4.94 0.20
CA SER A 130 2.71 6.11 -0.67
C SER A 130 4.11 6.14 -1.29
N PRO A 131 4.30 6.79 -2.46
CA PRO A 131 5.57 6.84 -3.13
C PRO A 131 6.61 7.60 -2.30
N THR A 132 7.83 7.06 -2.23
CA THR A 132 8.98 7.77 -1.68
C THR A 132 9.68 8.49 -2.84
N SER A 133 9.61 9.81 -2.87
CA SER A 133 10.30 10.62 -3.88
C SER A 133 11.81 10.60 -3.66
N LEU A 134 12.58 10.31 -4.72
CA LEU A 134 14.04 10.46 -4.68
C LEU A 134 14.44 11.89 -4.33
N THR A 135 13.65 12.86 -4.78
CA THR A 135 13.82 14.29 -4.46
C THR A 135 13.74 14.57 -2.96
N ASP A 136 12.84 13.91 -2.24
CA ASP A 136 12.72 14.05 -0.78
C ASP A 136 13.95 13.46 -0.06
N LEU A 137 14.49 12.35 -0.57
CA LEU A 137 15.72 11.75 -0.03
C LEU A 137 16.93 12.64 -0.27
N ILE A 138 17.07 13.22 -1.47
CA ILE A 138 18.15 14.17 -1.79
C ILE A 138 17.98 15.43 -0.93
N GLY A 139 16.77 15.96 -0.79
CA GLY A 139 16.49 17.11 0.07
C GLY A 139 16.91 16.88 1.51
N ARG A 140 16.60 15.72 2.08
CA ARG A 140 17.02 15.34 3.45
C ARG A 140 18.53 15.19 3.55
N PHE A 141 19.18 14.60 2.52
CA PHE A 141 20.63 14.43 2.50
C PHE A 141 21.35 15.78 2.42
N VAL A 142 20.93 16.68 1.51
CA VAL A 142 21.50 18.03 1.38
C VAL A 142 21.30 18.81 2.67
N PHE A 143 20.12 18.76 3.28
CA PHE A 143 19.86 19.44 4.54
C PHE A 143 20.71 18.90 5.69
N SER A 144 20.89 17.59 5.79
CA SER A 144 21.78 16.98 6.80
C SER A 144 23.27 17.26 6.54
N ALA A 145 23.69 17.35 5.28
CA ALA A 145 25.07 17.67 4.92
C ALA A 145 25.42 19.15 5.13
N THR A 146 24.45 20.07 4.93
CA THR A 146 24.64 21.50 5.16
C THR A 146 24.41 21.92 6.60
N GLY A 147 23.63 21.17 7.35
CA GLY A 147 23.34 21.45 8.77
C GLY A 147 24.47 21.13 9.75
N GLN A 148 25.55 20.47 9.29
CA GLN A 148 26.68 20.09 10.15
C GLN A 148 27.89 21.05 10.06
N GLY A 149 27.71 22.19 9.44
CA GLY A 149 28.80 23.18 9.28
C GLY A 149 28.38 24.58 9.63
N LYS A 150 27.92 24.87 10.85
CA LYS A 150 28.18 26.08 11.63
C LYS A 150 27.28 26.12 12.89
N ASP A 151 27.98 26.27 14.02
CA ASP A 151 27.50 26.70 15.30
C ASP A 151 26.56 25.78 16.08
N GLY A 152 27.19 25.00 16.94
CA GLY A 152 26.58 24.49 18.17
C GLY A 152 26.00 25.62 19.02
N LYS A 153 24.80 26.01 18.69
CA LYS A 153 23.94 26.78 19.60
C LYS A 153 22.55 26.18 19.48
N ASN A 154 22.36 25.15 20.28
CA ASN A 154 21.04 24.65 20.64
C ASN A 154 20.27 25.84 21.27
N PRO A 155 19.19 26.35 20.66
CA PRO A 155 18.21 27.06 21.43
C PRO A 155 17.39 25.99 22.14
N ALA A 156 17.93 25.47 23.26
CA ALA A 156 17.09 24.87 24.26
C ALA A 156 15.97 25.89 24.55
N ALA A 157 14.79 25.59 24.09
CA ALA A 157 13.58 26.22 24.55
C ALA A 157 13.55 26.00 26.07
N ALA A 158 13.97 27.00 26.79
CA ALA A 158 13.74 27.07 28.22
C ALA A 158 12.23 27.00 28.43
N PRO A 159 11.72 26.19 29.34
CA PRO A 159 10.35 26.28 29.78
C PRO A 159 10.21 27.61 30.48
N GLN A 160 9.42 28.54 29.92
CA GLN A 160 8.97 29.71 30.61
C GLN A 160 8.10 29.27 31.79
N THR A 161 8.68 29.32 32.95
CA THR A 161 7.99 29.19 34.23
C THR A 161 7.05 30.39 34.37
N ALA A 162 5.76 30.14 34.15
CA ALA A 162 4.72 31.05 34.61
C ALA A 162 4.66 30.97 36.15
N PRO A 163 4.68 32.09 36.88
CA PRO A 163 4.57 32.07 38.34
C PRO A 163 3.11 31.83 38.73
N GLY A 164 2.86 30.76 39.44
CA GLY A 164 1.63 30.58 40.19
C GLY A 164 0.68 29.46 39.77
N ALA A 165 1.11 28.19 39.82
CA ALA A 165 0.19 27.06 39.97
C ALA A 165 0.71 26.13 41.07
N PRO A 166 -0.12 25.68 42.02
CA PRO A 166 0.31 24.81 43.13
C PRO A 166 0.65 23.40 42.62
N VAL A 167 1.79 22.90 43.10
CA VAL A 167 2.31 21.55 42.86
C VAL A 167 1.30 20.52 43.39
N PRO A 168 0.83 19.54 42.62
CA PRO A 168 0.13 18.40 43.17
C PRO A 168 1.12 17.54 43.97
N GLN A 169 0.83 17.33 45.25
CA GLN A 169 1.55 16.42 46.14
C GLN A 169 1.52 15.00 45.56
N ALA A 170 2.71 14.40 45.52
CA ALA A 170 2.92 13.00 45.19
C ALA A 170 2.15 12.10 46.16
N ALA A 171 1.31 11.22 45.67
CA ALA A 171 0.69 10.14 46.40
C ALA A 171 1.80 9.14 46.85
N PRO A 172 1.69 8.58 48.05
CA PRO A 172 2.69 7.62 48.54
C PRO A 172 2.65 6.32 47.74
N GLN A 173 3.82 5.84 47.33
CA GLN A 173 4.00 4.56 46.70
C GLN A 173 3.74 3.42 47.73
N PRO A 174 3.02 2.37 47.36
CA PRO A 174 2.94 1.20 48.20
C PRO A 174 4.27 0.45 48.27
N ASP A 175 4.68 0.18 49.52
CA ASP A 175 5.82 -0.58 49.94
C ASP A 175 5.83 -1.98 49.30
N VAL A 176 6.84 -2.28 48.49
CA VAL A 176 7.02 -3.63 47.94
C VAL A 176 7.94 -4.40 48.84
N THR A 177 7.33 -5.13 49.76
CA THR A 177 8.03 -6.12 50.61
C THR A 177 8.60 -7.25 49.74
N PRO A 178 9.91 -7.57 49.81
CA PRO A 178 10.46 -8.71 49.08
C PRO A 178 10.04 -10.02 49.76
N ALA A 179 9.51 -10.95 48.95
CA ALA A 179 9.20 -12.30 49.38
C ALA A 179 10.49 -13.10 49.71
N PRO A 180 10.47 -13.99 50.76
CA PRO A 180 11.63 -14.73 51.18
C PRO A 180 11.99 -15.85 50.19
N GLN A 181 13.27 -15.94 49.90
CA GLN A 181 13.90 -17.10 49.28
C GLN A 181 13.91 -18.23 50.32
N ASN A 182 13.35 -19.36 49.98
CA ASN A 182 13.59 -20.59 50.72
C ASN A 182 14.19 -21.63 49.76
N GLY A 183 15.38 -22.02 50.13
CA GLY A 183 16.23 -22.93 49.40
C GLY A 183 15.87 -24.40 49.64
N SER A 184 16.45 -25.15 48.75
CA SER A 184 16.92 -26.54 48.85
C SER A 184 16.07 -27.55 49.63
N ASP A 185 15.63 -28.59 49.02
CA ASP A 185 16.35 -29.85 49.24
C ASP A 185 15.87 -30.99 48.33
N ALA A 186 16.79 -31.90 48.16
CA ALA A 186 16.79 -33.09 47.36
C ALA A 186 15.70 -34.11 47.72
N GLY A 187 15.35 -34.96 46.75
CA GLY A 187 14.52 -36.13 46.97
C GLY A 187 14.21 -36.89 45.70
N GLU A 188 15.18 -37.48 45.08
CA GLU A 188 15.25 -38.79 44.47
C GLU A 188 14.16 -39.76 44.95
N GLN A 189 13.37 -40.33 43.99
CA GLN A 189 12.98 -41.75 43.96
C GLN A 189 12.04 -42.06 42.76
N THR A 190 12.57 -42.81 41.81
CA THR A 190 11.86 -43.77 40.95
C THR A 190 11.61 -45.08 41.77
N PRO A 191 10.97 -46.12 41.21
CA PRO A 191 9.87 -46.30 40.26
C PRO A 191 8.79 -47.21 40.83
N ASP A 192 7.64 -47.38 40.21
CA ASP A 192 6.96 -48.72 40.15
C ASP A 192 5.87 -48.69 39.06
N LYS A 193 5.95 -49.57 38.25
CA LYS A 193 5.43 -50.61 37.46
C LYS A 193 4.09 -51.17 37.97
N ARG A 194 3.13 -51.30 37.06
CA ARG A 194 2.10 -52.34 36.84
C ARG A 194 0.89 -51.81 36.12
N ASP A 195 0.71 -52.30 34.93
CA ASP A 195 -0.12 -53.48 34.56
C ASP A 195 -1.64 -53.24 34.55
N GLY A 196 -2.22 -53.64 33.45
CA GLY A 196 -3.55 -54.16 33.36
C GLY A 196 -4.47 -53.32 32.48
N GLY A 197 -4.64 -53.60 31.21
CA GLY A 197 -5.44 -54.73 30.79
C GLY A 197 -6.84 -54.29 30.37
N GLY A 198 -7.26 -54.67 29.17
CA GLY A 198 -8.66 -54.82 28.89
C GLY A 198 -9.18 -54.07 27.63
N PHE A 199 -9.03 -54.61 26.52
CA PHE A 199 -10.10 -55.29 25.72
C PHE A 199 -11.46 -54.59 25.70
N GLY A 200 -11.91 -54.25 24.53
CA GLY A 200 -13.29 -53.88 24.24
C GLY A 200 -13.51 -53.54 22.77
N LEU A 201 -13.62 -54.58 21.97
CA LEU A 201 -14.18 -54.64 20.62
C LEU A 201 -15.66 -54.25 20.59
N LEU A 202 -16.14 -53.93 19.37
CA LEU A 202 -17.52 -53.96 18.84
C LEU A 202 -18.31 -52.63 19.04
N GLN A 203 -18.74 -52.02 18.05
CA GLN A 203 -19.51 -52.17 16.81
C GLN A 203 -19.50 -50.85 16.03
#